data_0e2e21e1a7edabd4764ade91e9d33a01
#
_entry.id   0e2e21e1a7edabd4764ade91e9d33a01
#
_cell.length_a   1.000
_cell.length_b   1.000
_cell.length_c   1.000
_cell.angle_alpha   90.00
_cell.angle_beta   90.00
_cell.angle_gamma   90.00
#
_symmetry.space_group_name_H-M   'P 1'
#
loop_
_entity.id
_entity.type
_entity.pdbx_description
1 polymer ?
#
loop_
_entity_poly.entity_id
_entity_poly.type
_entity_poly.pdbx_seq_one_letter_code
_entity_poly.pdbx_strand_id
1 'polypeptide(L)'
;MFKRSLLISSVILLTACGGGGSGNIGSGGGSGGGGSGGGSGVTPPTWTPGVFAAESNFKNYCATPRTGTDPYNDNQPYPDRAGTTMHEKMWLRSWSNNTYLWYRELPDNNPANFNTVTAFFDQLKTDELTDSGAEKDNFHFSQNTASYKQQTQSGVTSGYGISWSFGSTRPPRSLLVAYTEPDSPAANANILRG
;
A
#
# COMPACT_ATOMS: atom_id res chain seq x y z
N MET A 1 17.17 -30.38 13.10
CA MET A 1 17.70 -29.18 12.43
C MET A 1 16.52 -28.38 11.91
N PHE A 2 16.03 -27.41 12.67
CA PHE A 2 14.90 -26.56 12.26
C PHE A 2 15.44 -25.43 11.40
N LYS A 3 15.16 -25.44 10.09
CA LYS A 3 15.36 -24.29 9.22
C LYS A 3 14.30 -23.25 9.57
N ARG A 4 14.71 -22.18 10.24
CA ARG A 4 13.89 -20.98 10.40
C ARG A 4 13.80 -20.30 9.03
N SER A 5 12.68 -20.46 8.35
CA SER A 5 12.33 -19.63 7.20
C SER A 5 12.11 -18.21 7.72
N LEU A 6 13.01 -17.32 7.33
CA LEU A 6 12.88 -15.89 7.55
C LEU A 6 11.82 -15.38 6.56
N LEU A 7 10.60 -15.20 7.04
CA LEU A 7 9.55 -14.52 6.27
C LEU A 7 9.94 -13.05 6.17
N ILE A 8 10.53 -12.67 5.05
CA ILE A 8 10.74 -11.26 4.71
C ILE A 8 9.38 -10.72 4.27
N SER A 9 8.68 -10.09 5.20
CA SER A 9 7.47 -9.33 4.91
C SER A 9 7.89 -8.10 4.11
N SER A 10 7.71 -8.16 2.79
CA SER A 10 7.96 -7.01 1.92
C SER A 10 6.83 -6.00 2.13
N VAL A 11 6.98 -5.12 3.12
CA VAL A 11 6.15 -3.92 3.25
C VAL A 11 6.52 -2.98 2.11
N ILE A 12 5.64 -2.90 1.13
CA ILE A 12 5.78 -1.99 0.00
C ILE A 12 5.45 -0.59 0.48
N LEU A 13 6.47 0.20 0.77
CA LEU A 13 6.33 1.64 0.88
C LEU A 13 6.06 2.20 -0.51
N LEU A 14 4.78 2.32 -0.85
CA LEU A 14 4.36 3.13 -1.98
C LEU A 14 4.68 4.59 -1.67
N THR A 15 5.94 4.97 -1.79
CA THR A 15 6.35 6.39 -1.86
C THR A 15 6.04 6.97 -3.24
N ALA A 16 5.20 6.28 -4.01
CA ALA A 16 4.63 6.80 -5.23
C ALA A 16 3.53 7.78 -4.85
N CYS A 17 3.62 8.98 -5.33
CA CYS A 17 2.62 10.02 -5.45
C CYS A 17 1.34 9.82 -4.59
N GLY A 18 1.41 10.08 -3.30
CA GLY A 18 0.29 9.91 -2.39
C GLY A 18 -0.77 11.00 -2.59
N GLY A 19 -1.62 10.85 -3.59
CA GLY A 19 -2.83 11.63 -3.75
C GLY A 19 -3.86 11.20 -2.71
N GLY A 20 -3.78 11.74 -1.49
CA GLY A 20 -4.85 11.65 -0.51
C GLY A 20 -6.02 12.50 -0.98
N GLY A 21 -6.98 11.91 -1.69
CA GLY A 21 -8.26 12.53 -1.98
C GLY A 21 -9.07 12.69 -0.70
N SER A 22 -9.03 13.87 -0.07
CA SER A 22 -10.05 14.30 0.87
C SER A 22 -11.36 14.48 0.11
N GLY A 23 -12.28 13.52 0.24
CA GLY A 23 -13.63 13.63 -0.23
C GLY A 23 -14.39 14.68 0.59
N ASN A 24 -14.55 15.86 0.04
CA ASN A 24 -15.48 16.86 0.57
C ASN A 24 -16.87 16.54 0.02
N ILE A 25 -17.79 16.18 0.91
CA ILE A 25 -19.20 15.95 0.55
C ILE A 25 -19.88 17.31 0.43
N GLY A 26 -19.96 17.83 -0.81
CA GLY A 26 -20.74 19.01 -1.16
C GLY A 26 -21.80 18.64 -2.18
N SER A 27 -23.07 18.63 -1.75
CA SER A 27 -24.23 18.55 -2.65
C SER A 27 -24.27 19.72 -3.61
N GLY A 28 -24.42 19.44 -4.91
CA GLY A 28 -24.74 20.44 -5.93
C GLY A 28 -24.77 19.79 -7.32
N GLY A 29 -25.98 19.61 -7.87
CA GLY A 29 -26.22 19.08 -9.19
C GLY A 29 -25.67 20.01 -10.29
N GLY A 30 -25.20 19.42 -11.36
CA GLY A 30 -24.84 20.10 -12.59
C GLY A 30 -24.34 19.10 -13.64
N SER A 31 -25.14 18.95 -14.69
CA SER A 31 -24.84 18.17 -15.87
C SER A 31 -23.60 18.62 -16.61
N GLY A 32 -22.86 17.68 -17.15
CA GLY A 32 -22.17 17.81 -18.44
C GLY A 32 -20.66 18.07 -18.34
N GLY A 33 -19.92 17.24 -19.06
CA GLY A 33 -18.60 17.56 -19.54
C GLY A 33 -17.52 16.59 -19.08
N GLY A 34 -17.07 15.73 -19.98
CA GLY A 34 -15.87 14.92 -19.81
C GLY A 34 -14.67 15.81 -19.47
N GLY A 35 -14.31 15.82 -18.19
CA GLY A 35 -13.12 16.49 -17.73
C GLY A 35 -11.88 15.67 -18.06
N SER A 36 -11.26 15.92 -19.21
CA SER A 36 -9.85 15.59 -19.42
C SER A 36 -9.04 16.21 -18.30
N GLY A 37 -8.48 15.39 -17.41
CA GLY A 37 -7.56 15.82 -16.37
C GLY A 37 -6.43 16.63 -16.98
N GLY A 38 -6.15 17.78 -16.39
CA GLY A 38 -5.25 18.81 -16.86
C GLY A 38 -3.92 18.24 -17.35
N GLY A 39 -3.68 18.34 -18.65
CA GLY A 39 -2.51 17.84 -19.29
C GLY A 39 -1.29 18.65 -18.95
N SER A 40 -0.46 18.17 -18.06
CA SER A 40 0.97 18.36 -18.19
C SER A 40 1.31 17.75 -19.56
N GLY A 41 2.01 18.45 -20.46
CA GLY A 41 2.34 18.01 -21.80
C GLY A 41 3.27 16.78 -21.86
N VAL A 42 3.08 15.86 -20.89
CA VAL A 42 3.87 14.63 -20.73
C VAL A 42 3.11 13.51 -21.38
N THR A 43 3.74 12.90 -22.39
CA THR A 43 3.18 11.76 -23.12
C THR A 43 3.12 10.54 -22.19
N PRO A 44 1.96 9.89 -22.02
CA PRO A 44 1.86 8.66 -21.25
C PRO A 44 2.69 7.54 -21.88
N PRO A 45 3.32 6.66 -21.08
CA PRO A 45 4.01 5.49 -21.61
C PRO A 45 3.01 4.51 -22.22
N THR A 46 3.48 3.77 -23.22
CA THR A 46 2.69 2.74 -23.90
C THR A 46 2.95 1.40 -23.22
N TRP A 47 1.87 0.67 -22.93
CA TRP A 47 1.95 -0.71 -22.48
C TRP A 47 2.11 -1.66 -23.67
N THR A 48 2.96 -2.66 -23.52
CA THR A 48 3.12 -3.77 -24.46
C THR A 48 3.14 -5.08 -23.67
N PRO A 49 2.32 -6.07 -24.04
CA PRO A 49 2.27 -7.36 -23.35
C PRO A 49 3.65 -8.02 -23.32
N GLY A 50 4.03 -8.57 -22.16
CA GLY A 50 5.28 -9.29 -21.97
C GLY A 50 6.55 -8.43 -22.01
N VAL A 51 6.45 -7.13 -22.28
CA VAL A 51 7.60 -6.22 -22.31
C VAL A 51 7.65 -5.38 -21.07
N PHE A 52 8.62 -5.63 -20.20
CA PHE A 52 8.84 -4.91 -18.95
C PHE A 52 10.03 -3.97 -19.09
N ALA A 53 9.77 -2.68 -19.23
CA ALA A 53 10.82 -1.67 -19.20
C ALA A 53 11.36 -1.51 -17.77
N ALA A 54 12.58 -0.98 -17.63
CA ALA A 54 13.16 -0.71 -16.33
C ALA A 54 12.26 0.23 -15.51
N GLU A 55 12.04 -0.07 -14.23
CA GLU A 55 11.21 0.75 -13.33
C GLU A 55 11.70 2.20 -13.22
N SER A 56 13.02 2.41 -13.33
CA SER A 56 13.67 3.72 -13.32
C SER A 56 13.14 4.67 -14.40
N ASN A 57 12.59 4.13 -15.50
CA ASN A 57 12.01 4.92 -16.58
C ASN A 57 10.72 5.63 -16.14
N PHE A 58 10.06 5.09 -15.12
CA PHE A 58 8.76 5.57 -14.64
C PHE A 58 8.85 6.17 -13.23
N LYS A 59 9.97 5.97 -12.54
CA LYS A 59 10.16 6.38 -11.15
C LYS A 59 9.99 7.89 -10.98
N ASN A 60 9.24 8.27 -9.96
CA ASN A 60 8.95 9.67 -9.58
C ASN A 60 8.05 10.44 -10.56
N TYR A 61 7.56 9.84 -11.62
CA TYR A 61 6.56 10.48 -12.47
C TYR A 61 5.18 10.34 -11.84
N CYS A 62 4.56 11.46 -11.47
CA CYS A 62 3.32 11.54 -10.72
C CYS A 62 2.26 12.31 -11.50
N ALA A 63 1.02 11.81 -11.54
CA ALA A 63 -0.11 12.54 -12.12
C ALA A 63 -0.38 13.84 -11.35
N THR A 64 -0.14 13.82 -10.04
CA THR A 64 -0.19 14.99 -9.17
C THR A 64 1.10 15.04 -8.36
N PRO A 65 2.15 15.71 -8.85
CA PRO A 65 3.40 15.85 -8.11
C PRO A 65 3.22 16.56 -6.78
N ARG A 66 3.83 16.04 -5.74
CA ARG A 66 3.91 16.73 -4.45
C ARG A 66 4.89 17.87 -4.54
N THR A 67 4.63 18.95 -3.81
CA THR A 67 5.50 20.13 -3.72
C THR A 67 6.01 20.29 -2.29
N GLY A 68 7.10 21.03 -2.13
CA GLY A 68 7.73 21.23 -0.81
C GLY A 68 8.64 20.09 -0.41
N THR A 69 8.66 19.77 0.88
CA THR A 69 9.57 18.80 1.49
C THR A 69 8.81 17.65 2.14
N ASP A 70 9.42 16.47 2.18
CA ASP A 70 8.87 15.29 2.84
C ASP A 70 9.24 15.32 4.35
N PRO A 71 8.27 15.54 5.26
CA PRO A 71 8.54 15.57 6.69
C PRO A 71 8.99 14.23 7.26
N TYR A 72 8.84 13.15 6.50
CA TYR A 72 9.23 11.80 6.90
C TYR A 72 10.55 11.35 6.26
N ASN A 73 11.22 12.24 5.54
CA ASN A 73 12.50 11.99 4.88
C ASN A 73 13.43 13.21 5.09
N ASP A 74 13.73 13.53 6.35
CA ASP A 74 14.63 14.61 6.74
C ASP A 74 14.34 15.95 6.06
N ASN A 75 13.06 16.23 5.79
CA ASN A 75 12.60 17.42 5.06
C ASN A 75 13.28 17.61 3.68
N GLN A 76 13.68 16.52 3.04
CA GLN A 76 14.18 16.59 1.67
C GLN A 76 13.07 16.95 0.69
N PRO A 77 13.37 17.71 -0.37
CA PRO A 77 12.38 17.98 -1.41
C PRO A 77 11.81 16.69 -2.00
N TYR A 78 10.50 16.70 -2.29
CA TYR A 78 9.91 15.58 -3.01
C TYR A 78 10.56 15.41 -4.39
N PRO A 79 10.96 14.18 -4.78
CA PRO A 79 11.59 13.91 -6.07
C PRO A 79 10.60 13.85 -7.23
N ASP A 80 9.37 14.25 -7.01
CA ASP A 80 8.26 14.07 -7.94
C ASP A 80 8.45 14.87 -9.22
N ARG A 81 8.09 14.26 -10.33
CA ARG A 81 8.09 14.85 -11.68
C ARG A 81 6.68 14.83 -12.24
N ALA A 82 6.35 15.78 -13.09
CA ALA A 82 5.08 15.77 -13.80
C ALA A 82 4.97 14.50 -14.67
N GLY A 83 3.87 13.79 -14.50
CA GLY A 83 3.60 12.51 -15.16
C GLY A 83 2.11 12.29 -15.35
N THR A 84 1.72 11.04 -15.48
CA THR A 84 0.33 10.62 -15.61
C THR A 84 0.09 9.38 -14.74
N THR A 85 -1.17 9.04 -14.46
CA THR A 85 -1.52 7.79 -13.77
C THR A 85 -0.99 6.56 -14.50
N MET A 86 -0.76 6.66 -15.82
CA MET A 86 -0.14 5.58 -16.60
C MET A 86 1.33 5.38 -16.22
N HIS A 87 2.09 6.45 -15.94
CA HIS A 87 3.46 6.33 -15.43
C HIS A 87 3.49 5.60 -14.08
N GLU A 88 2.60 5.96 -13.18
CA GLU A 88 2.51 5.34 -11.85
C GLU A 88 2.19 3.84 -11.96
N LYS A 89 1.23 3.47 -12.79
CA LYS A 89 0.87 2.07 -13.04
C LYS A 89 1.99 1.30 -13.73
N MET A 90 2.67 1.89 -14.72
CA MET A 90 3.81 1.26 -15.38
C MET A 90 5.00 1.08 -14.44
N TRP A 91 5.20 2.03 -13.52
CA TRP A 91 6.19 1.87 -12.45
C TRP A 91 5.84 0.67 -11.56
N LEU A 92 4.60 0.58 -11.06
CA LEU A 92 4.12 -0.56 -10.25
C LEU A 92 4.30 -1.89 -10.97
N ARG A 93 3.90 -1.96 -12.24
CA ARG A 93 4.05 -3.16 -13.06
C ARG A 93 5.50 -3.63 -13.15
N SER A 94 6.40 -2.73 -13.49
CA SER A 94 7.82 -3.05 -13.65
C SER A 94 8.47 -3.40 -12.32
N TRP A 95 8.13 -2.66 -11.26
CA TRP A 95 8.63 -2.88 -9.93
C TRP A 95 8.15 -4.22 -9.35
N SER A 96 6.86 -4.55 -9.49
CA SER A 96 6.32 -5.85 -9.07
C SER A 96 6.96 -7.00 -9.82
N ASN A 97 7.17 -6.87 -11.14
CA ASN A 97 7.87 -7.90 -11.91
C ASN A 97 9.30 -8.13 -11.42
N ASN A 98 9.98 -7.10 -10.89
CA ASN A 98 11.34 -7.21 -10.40
C ASN A 98 11.44 -7.71 -8.96
N THR A 99 10.44 -7.44 -8.11
CA THR A 99 10.58 -7.61 -6.65
C THR A 99 9.59 -8.60 -6.06
N TYR A 100 8.49 -8.89 -6.73
CA TYR A 100 7.47 -9.78 -6.20
C TYR A 100 7.93 -11.24 -6.21
N LEU A 101 7.68 -11.96 -5.11
CA LEU A 101 8.15 -13.34 -4.93
C LEU A 101 7.65 -14.27 -6.04
N TRP A 102 6.38 -14.13 -6.41
CA TRP A 102 5.74 -14.94 -7.44
C TRP A 102 5.57 -14.15 -8.75
N TYR A 103 6.58 -13.39 -9.16
CA TYR A 103 6.52 -12.49 -10.32
C TYR A 103 6.11 -13.19 -11.63
N ARG A 104 6.35 -14.49 -11.76
CA ARG A 104 5.95 -15.28 -12.95
C ARG A 104 4.46 -15.61 -12.98
N GLU A 105 3.79 -15.45 -11.86
CA GLU A 105 2.35 -15.72 -11.69
C GLU A 105 1.53 -14.41 -11.78
N LEU A 106 2.20 -13.25 -11.93
CA LEU A 106 1.54 -11.97 -12.05
C LEU A 106 0.76 -11.86 -13.36
N PRO A 107 -0.52 -11.43 -13.30
CA PRO A 107 -1.26 -11.13 -14.52
C PRO A 107 -0.68 -9.89 -15.20
N ASP A 108 -0.35 -9.99 -16.50
CA ASP A 108 0.14 -8.87 -17.29
C ASP A 108 -1.01 -8.12 -17.95
N ASN A 109 -1.91 -7.58 -17.14
CA ASN A 109 -3.07 -6.81 -17.57
C ASN A 109 -2.66 -5.42 -18.06
N ASN A 110 -3.39 -4.92 -19.09
CA ASN A 110 -3.18 -3.56 -19.58
C ASN A 110 -3.54 -2.54 -18.48
N PRO A 111 -2.58 -1.71 -18.01
CA PRO A 111 -2.83 -0.72 -16.97
C PRO A 111 -3.90 0.31 -17.31
N ALA A 112 -4.16 0.54 -18.60
CA ALA A 112 -5.20 1.47 -19.06
C ALA A 112 -6.63 1.01 -18.72
N ASN A 113 -6.83 -0.29 -18.48
CA ASN A 113 -8.14 -0.85 -18.15
C ASN A 113 -8.58 -0.56 -16.69
N PHE A 114 -7.72 0.04 -15.88
CA PHE A 114 -8.00 0.31 -14.48
C PHE A 114 -8.16 1.81 -14.25
N ASN A 115 -9.20 2.20 -13.55
CA ASN A 115 -9.51 3.61 -13.32
C ASN A 115 -8.55 4.29 -12.33
N THR A 116 -8.02 3.53 -11.37
CA THR A 116 -7.11 4.05 -10.33
C THR A 116 -5.81 3.28 -10.26
N VAL A 117 -4.79 3.89 -9.66
CA VAL A 117 -3.50 3.24 -9.42
C VAL A 117 -3.64 2.11 -8.40
N THR A 118 -4.46 2.31 -7.37
CA THR A 118 -4.74 1.27 -6.35
C THR A 118 -5.47 0.08 -6.95
N ALA A 119 -6.51 0.30 -7.75
CA ALA A 119 -7.22 -0.79 -8.43
C ALA A 119 -6.29 -1.61 -9.35
N PHE A 120 -5.32 -0.96 -9.98
CA PHE A 120 -4.29 -1.67 -10.74
C PHE A 120 -3.32 -2.44 -9.83
N PHE A 121 -2.89 -1.82 -8.71
CA PHE A 121 -2.02 -2.48 -7.75
C PHE A 121 -2.67 -3.76 -7.19
N ASP A 122 -3.96 -3.72 -6.85
CA ASP A 122 -4.69 -4.86 -6.28
C ASP A 122 -4.68 -6.10 -7.19
N GLN A 123 -4.43 -5.93 -8.49
CA GLN A 123 -4.28 -7.02 -9.46
C GLN A 123 -2.84 -7.55 -9.59
N LEU A 124 -1.86 -6.88 -9.00
CA LEU A 124 -0.44 -7.27 -9.10
C LEU A 124 -0.06 -8.29 -8.01
N LYS A 125 -0.88 -9.31 -7.86
CA LYS A 125 -0.65 -10.44 -6.96
C LYS A 125 -0.96 -11.76 -7.65
N THR A 126 -0.45 -12.87 -7.08
CA THR A 126 -0.83 -14.21 -7.52
C THR A 126 -2.20 -14.60 -6.98
N ASP A 127 -3.01 -15.23 -7.82
CA ASP A 127 -4.27 -15.87 -7.42
C ASP A 127 -4.10 -17.37 -7.18
N GLU A 128 -2.86 -17.89 -7.28
CA GLU A 128 -2.56 -19.29 -7.07
C GLU A 128 -2.69 -19.70 -5.60
N LEU A 129 -3.05 -20.96 -5.40
CA LEU A 129 -3.17 -21.55 -4.08
C LEU A 129 -1.92 -22.36 -3.73
N THR A 130 -1.69 -22.53 -2.44
CA THR A 130 -0.71 -23.50 -1.91
C THR A 130 -1.23 -24.92 -2.05
N ASP A 131 -0.37 -25.93 -1.88
CA ASP A 131 -0.75 -27.36 -1.87
C ASP A 131 -1.84 -27.68 -0.84
N SER A 132 -1.97 -26.88 0.21
CA SER A 132 -3.02 -27.00 1.23
C SER A 132 -4.33 -26.29 0.89
N GLY A 133 -4.41 -25.62 -0.27
CA GLY A 133 -5.59 -24.89 -0.72
C GLY A 133 -5.74 -23.49 -0.10
N ALA A 134 -4.71 -22.96 0.58
CA ALA A 134 -4.70 -21.59 1.06
C ALA A 134 -4.15 -20.64 -0.01
N GLU A 135 -4.55 -19.36 0.02
CA GLU A 135 -3.95 -18.34 -0.84
C GLU A 135 -2.43 -18.24 -0.59
N LYS A 136 -1.64 -18.13 -1.65
CA LYS A 136 -0.19 -17.92 -1.54
C LYS A 136 0.12 -16.57 -0.97
N ASP A 137 -0.57 -15.53 -1.44
CA ASP A 137 -0.35 -14.14 -1.04
C ASP A 137 -1.45 -13.60 -0.14
N ASN A 138 -1.14 -13.46 1.14
CA ASN A 138 -1.97 -12.83 2.16
C ASN A 138 -1.40 -11.49 2.63
N PHE A 139 -0.41 -10.93 1.92
CA PHE A 139 0.36 -9.76 2.36
C PHE A 139 0.28 -8.59 1.38
N HIS A 140 -0.43 -8.76 0.28
CA HIS A 140 -0.60 -7.74 -0.75
C HIS A 140 -1.68 -6.75 -0.32
N PHE A 141 -1.27 -5.59 0.18
CA PHE A 141 -2.17 -4.52 0.58
C PHE A 141 -1.54 -3.15 0.38
N SER A 142 -2.37 -2.12 0.28
CA SER A 142 -1.95 -0.72 0.28
C SER A 142 -2.57 0.03 1.46
N GLN A 143 -1.87 1.05 1.95
CA GLN A 143 -2.39 1.92 3.01
C GLN A 143 -1.91 3.36 2.82
N ASN A 144 -2.56 4.28 3.49
CA ASN A 144 -2.16 5.69 3.46
C ASN A 144 -0.77 5.86 4.08
N THR A 145 0.13 6.56 3.35
CA THR A 145 1.53 6.75 3.76
C THR A 145 1.65 7.50 5.09
N ALA A 146 0.83 8.53 5.33
CA ALA A 146 0.88 9.28 6.59
C ALA A 146 0.50 8.39 7.77
N SER A 147 -0.57 7.59 7.63
CA SER A 147 -0.98 6.64 8.67
C SER A 147 0.10 5.59 8.95
N TYR A 148 0.71 5.05 7.89
CA TYR A 148 1.83 4.12 8.02
C TYR A 148 3.02 4.73 8.75
N LYS A 149 3.43 5.94 8.36
CA LYS A 149 4.54 6.66 8.98
C LYS A 149 4.25 7.02 10.43
N GLN A 150 3.04 7.48 10.72
CA GLN A 150 2.61 7.73 12.09
C GLN A 150 2.71 6.46 12.95
N GLN A 151 2.25 5.33 12.43
CA GLN A 151 2.30 4.05 13.13
C GLN A 151 3.74 3.55 13.35
N THR A 152 4.62 3.70 12.35
CA THR A 152 5.97 3.13 12.38
C THR A 152 7.03 4.05 12.97
N GLN A 153 6.89 5.36 12.84
CA GLN A 153 7.90 6.33 13.27
C GLN A 153 7.57 7.03 14.58
N SER A 154 6.29 7.27 14.88
CA SER A 154 5.89 7.91 16.12
C SER A 154 5.67 6.93 17.28
N GLY A 155 5.64 5.63 17.00
CA GLY A 155 5.30 4.61 18.00
C GLY A 155 3.84 4.72 18.49
N VAL A 156 3.02 5.59 17.87
CA VAL A 156 1.63 5.77 18.24
C VAL A 156 0.76 4.78 17.48
N THR A 157 0.14 3.88 18.20
CA THR A 157 -0.85 2.95 17.65
C THR A 157 -2.24 3.36 18.17
N SER A 158 -3.18 3.62 17.26
CA SER A 158 -4.57 3.84 17.65
C SER A 158 -5.23 2.51 17.98
N GLY A 159 -5.82 2.42 19.17
CA GLY A 159 -6.47 1.20 19.63
C GLY A 159 -6.94 1.30 21.07
N TYR A 160 -7.38 0.19 21.60
CA TYR A 160 -7.82 0.13 23.03
C TYR A 160 -6.65 0.11 24.02
N GLY A 161 -5.40 -0.01 23.55
CA GLY A 161 -4.22 -0.09 24.41
C GLY A 161 -4.07 -1.45 25.11
N ILE A 162 -4.45 -2.53 24.43
CA ILE A 162 -4.32 -3.90 24.94
C ILE A 162 -3.35 -4.67 24.07
N SER A 163 -2.36 -5.28 24.70
CA SER A 163 -1.53 -6.31 24.10
C SER A 163 -2.03 -7.69 24.50
N TRP A 164 -2.28 -8.54 23.52
CA TRP A 164 -2.82 -9.88 23.73
C TRP A 164 -1.72 -10.94 23.69
N SER A 165 -1.82 -11.94 24.53
CA SER A 165 -1.01 -13.16 24.49
C SER A 165 -1.93 -14.36 24.25
N PHE A 166 -1.53 -15.21 23.29
CA PHE A 166 -2.21 -16.45 23.03
C PHE A 166 -1.50 -17.60 23.77
N GLY A 167 -2.18 -18.13 24.79
CA GLY A 167 -1.74 -19.36 25.45
C GLY A 167 -1.98 -20.61 24.57
N SER A 168 -3.02 -20.54 23.71
CA SER A 168 -3.27 -21.52 22.66
C SER A 168 -3.86 -20.84 21.43
N THR A 169 -3.25 -21.09 20.25
CA THR A 169 -3.74 -20.59 18.96
C THR A 169 -4.74 -21.54 18.30
N ARG A 170 -4.87 -22.78 18.82
CA ARG A 170 -5.84 -23.76 18.36
C ARG A 170 -7.01 -23.86 19.32
N PRO A 171 -8.21 -24.24 18.89
CA PRO A 171 -9.36 -24.46 19.77
C PRO A 171 -9.09 -25.59 20.80
N PRO A 172 -9.55 -25.41 22.06
CA PRO A 172 -10.05 -24.16 22.61
C PRO A 172 -8.95 -23.11 22.75
N ARG A 173 -9.21 -21.90 22.22
CA ARG A 173 -8.23 -20.81 22.27
C ARG A 173 -8.16 -20.22 23.68
N SER A 174 -6.94 -19.95 24.13
CA SER A 174 -6.70 -19.20 25.36
C SER A 174 -6.11 -17.84 24.98
N LEU A 175 -6.82 -16.78 25.33
CA LEU A 175 -6.44 -15.40 25.08
C LEU A 175 -6.33 -14.68 26.42
N LEU A 176 -5.18 -14.11 26.69
CA LEU A 176 -4.88 -13.38 27.92
C LEU A 176 -4.43 -11.96 27.59
N VAL A 177 -4.73 -11.03 28.47
CA VAL A 177 -4.16 -9.68 28.41
C VAL A 177 -2.71 -9.75 28.88
N ALA A 178 -1.77 -9.57 27.96
CA ALA A 178 -0.36 -9.54 28.31
C ALA A 178 0.06 -8.22 28.94
N TYR A 179 -0.52 -7.14 28.45
CA TYR A 179 -0.18 -5.78 28.86
C TYR A 179 -1.28 -4.80 28.49
N THR A 180 -1.49 -3.79 29.32
CA THR A 180 -2.41 -2.67 29.08
C THR A 180 -1.62 -1.38 29.13
N GLU A 181 -1.72 -0.55 28.08
CA GLU A 181 -1.04 0.75 28.01
C GLU A 181 -1.60 1.71 29.04
N PRO A 182 -0.76 2.45 29.79
CA PRO A 182 -1.22 3.51 30.68
C PRO A 182 -2.10 4.53 29.94
N ASP A 183 -3.07 5.09 30.62
CA ASP A 183 -4.00 6.14 30.12
C ASP A 183 -4.81 5.73 28.88
N SER A 184 -4.80 4.46 28.53
CA SER A 184 -5.56 3.92 27.40
C SER A 184 -7.04 3.68 27.78
N PRO A 185 -7.95 3.53 26.78
CA PRO A 185 -9.32 3.10 27.03
C PRO A 185 -9.42 1.82 27.85
N ALA A 186 -8.53 0.86 27.65
CA ALA A 186 -8.50 -0.38 28.42
C ALA A 186 -8.08 -0.17 29.87
N ALA A 187 -7.08 0.66 30.11
CA ALA A 187 -6.68 1.03 31.48
C ALA A 187 -7.82 1.74 32.21
N ASN A 188 -8.50 2.67 31.55
CA ASN A 188 -9.67 3.39 32.10
C ASN A 188 -10.85 2.44 32.37
N ALA A 189 -10.97 1.35 31.62
CA ALA A 189 -11.95 0.30 31.85
C ALA A 189 -11.50 -0.76 32.87
N ASN A 190 -10.36 -0.55 33.56
CA ASN A 190 -9.78 -1.47 34.54
C ASN A 190 -9.50 -2.88 33.97
N ILE A 191 -9.15 -2.98 32.70
CA ILE A 191 -8.71 -4.23 32.10
C ILE A 191 -7.26 -4.46 32.53
N LEU A 192 -7.06 -5.50 33.32
CA LEU A 192 -5.76 -5.85 33.92
C LEU A 192 -5.15 -7.05 33.20
N ARG A 193 -3.84 -7.24 33.45
CA ARG A 193 -3.08 -8.40 33.00
C ARG A 193 -3.66 -9.68 33.60
N GLY A 194 -3.80 -10.74 32.76
CA GLY A 194 -4.26 -12.06 33.19
C GLY A 194 -5.48 -12.58 32.45
#